data_e642ccf19c766909d7dd2a1503aa2d9f
#
_entry.id   e642ccf19c766909d7dd2a1503aa2d9f
#
_cell.length_a   1.000
_cell.length_b   1.000
_cell.length_c   1.000
_cell.angle_alpha   90.00
_cell.angle_beta   90.00
_cell.angle_gamma   90.00
#
_symmetry.space_group_name_H-M   'P 1'
#
loop_
_entity.id
_entity.type
_entity.pdbx_description
1 polymer ?
#
loop_
_entity_poly.entity_id
_entity_poly.type
_entity_poly.pdbx_seq_one_letter_code
_entity_poly.pdbx_strand_id
1 'polypeptide(L)'
;ENNILSTYHVFQAARTLGIRNIVYASSETVLGLPFEQDPPYLPIDEEYPGRPESTYSLVKHLEETMAREFTRWDPQLKIFGLRFSNVMDPEDYAKFPEYDTDPKNRRWNAWGYIDARDGSQAILKALESDATGFEVFIVAEADTVSDRPNVELVAAEYPDVPVKRELGEHDTLLSIDKARRLLGYEPQHSWRDHRA
;
A
#
# COMPACT_ATOMS: atom_id res chain seq x y z
N GLU A 1 15.56 12.38 -8.97
CA GLU A 1 15.06 13.45 -9.89
C GLU A 1 14.10 12.90 -10.94
N ASN A 2 14.41 11.76 -11.60
CA ASN A 2 13.60 11.26 -12.72
C ASN A 2 12.14 10.97 -12.37
N ASN A 3 11.84 10.33 -11.22
CA ASN A 3 10.48 9.91 -10.88
C ASN A 3 9.52 11.11 -10.78
N ILE A 4 9.85 12.14 -10.00
CA ILE A 4 8.96 13.29 -9.82
C ILE A 4 8.70 14.04 -11.13
N LEU A 5 9.72 14.21 -11.97
CA LEU A 5 9.57 14.86 -13.27
C LEU A 5 8.76 14.01 -14.23
N SER A 6 8.98 12.69 -14.25
CA SER A 6 8.19 11.76 -15.08
C SER A 6 6.72 11.80 -14.72
N THR A 7 6.39 11.73 -13.44
CA THR A 7 5.00 11.80 -12.96
C THR A 7 4.37 13.16 -13.29
N TYR A 8 5.09 14.27 -13.09
CA TYR A 8 4.61 15.59 -13.49
C TYR A 8 4.29 15.64 -14.98
N HIS A 9 5.19 15.17 -15.84
CA HIS A 9 4.98 15.19 -17.28
C HIS A 9 3.81 14.29 -17.72
N VAL A 10 3.62 13.14 -17.07
CA VAL A 10 2.46 12.27 -17.32
C VAL A 10 1.17 12.98 -16.96
N PHE A 11 1.07 13.60 -15.78
CA PHE A 11 -0.13 14.34 -15.37
C PHE A 11 -0.41 15.55 -16.28
N GLN A 12 0.63 16.29 -16.69
CA GLN A 12 0.50 17.39 -17.62
C GLN A 12 0.05 16.93 -19.01
N ALA A 13 0.63 15.86 -19.52
CA ALA A 13 0.25 15.30 -20.82
C ALA A 13 -1.21 14.80 -20.79
N ALA A 14 -1.60 14.08 -19.73
CA ALA A 14 -2.97 13.61 -19.55
C ALA A 14 -3.97 14.78 -19.56
N ARG A 15 -3.68 15.84 -18.80
CA ARG A 15 -4.50 17.06 -18.78
C ARG A 15 -4.59 17.71 -20.18
N THR A 16 -3.47 17.85 -20.88
CA THR A 16 -3.42 18.46 -22.23
C THR A 16 -4.21 17.67 -23.25
N LEU A 17 -4.20 16.33 -23.13
CA LEU A 17 -4.91 15.39 -24.02
C LEU A 17 -6.35 15.12 -23.59
N GLY A 18 -6.83 15.71 -22.50
CA GLY A 18 -8.17 15.49 -21.97
C GLY A 18 -8.39 14.10 -21.36
N ILE A 19 -7.31 13.40 -20.97
CA ILE A 19 -7.38 12.11 -20.25
C ILE A 19 -7.69 12.40 -18.79
N ARG A 20 -8.84 11.92 -18.32
CA ARG A 20 -9.36 12.22 -16.98
C ARG A 20 -9.32 11.04 -16.01
N ASN A 21 -8.85 9.90 -16.42
CA ASN A 21 -8.79 8.69 -15.61
C ASN A 21 -7.34 8.23 -15.50
N ILE A 22 -6.72 8.47 -14.35
CA ILE A 22 -5.33 8.16 -14.10
C ILE A 22 -5.23 7.32 -12.83
N VAL A 23 -4.52 6.21 -12.94
CA VAL A 23 -4.08 5.38 -11.80
C VAL A 23 -2.58 5.27 -11.86
N TYR A 24 -1.90 5.50 -10.75
CA TYR A 24 -0.44 5.44 -10.71
C TYR A 24 0.06 4.69 -9.47
N ALA A 25 1.26 4.13 -9.56
CA ALA A 25 1.90 3.45 -8.46
C ALA A 25 2.48 4.48 -7.46
N SER A 26 1.86 4.58 -6.28
CA SER A 26 2.49 5.11 -5.08
C SER A 26 3.22 3.98 -4.34
N SER A 27 3.48 4.11 -3.06
CA SER A 27 4.26 3.11 -2.31
C SER A 27 3.86 3.10 -0.83
N GLU A 28 3.87 1.93 -0.21
CA GLU A 28 3.79 1.79 1.25
C GLU A 28 4.88 2.57 1.98
N THR A 29 6.01 2.85 1.33
CA THR A 29 7.12 3.59 1.93
C THR A 29 6.75 5.02 2.36
N VAL A 30 5.67 5.58 1.81
CA VAL A 30 5.09 6.87 2.26
C VAL A 30 4.63 6.81 3.71
N LEU A 31 4.32 5.60 4.22
CA LEU A 31 3.85 5.37 5.59
C LEU A 31 4.95 5.43 6.66
N GLY A 32 6.20 5.72 6.29
CA GLY A 32 7.31 5.83 7.25
C GLY A 32 8.18 4.58 7.35
N LEU A 33 8.11 3.71 6.34
CA LEU A 33 9.02 2.56 6.27
C LEU A 33 10.49 3.02 6.18
N PRO A 34 11.41 2.33 6.88
CA PRO A 34 11.30 0.97 7.47
C PRO A 34 10.79 0.92 8.93
N PHE A 35 9.98 1.84 9.37
CA PHE A 35 9.46 1.95 10.74
C PHE A 35 10.57 1.91 11.82
N GLU A 36 11.64 2.64 11.63
CA GLU A 36 12.61 2.91 12.70
C GLU A 36 11.92 3.59 13.89
N GLN A 37 10.94 4.41 13.60
CA GLN A 37 9.96 4.91 14.56
C GLN A 37 8.64 4.17 14.36
N ASP A 38 8.12 3.62 15.44
CA ASP A 38 6.89 2.84 15.43
C ASP A 38 5.71 3.61 14.80
N PRO A 39 4.82 2.91 14.08
CA PRO A 39 3.60 3.52 13.59
C PRO A 39 2.71 3.96 14.77
N PRO A 40 1.85 4.97 14.58
CA PRO A 40 1.01 5.48 15.66
C PRO A 40 -0.10 4.51 16.08
N TYR A 41 -0.41 3.52 15.27
CA TYR A 41 -1.42 2.50 15.50
C TYR A 41 -1.36 1.38 14.46
N LEU A 42 -2.01 0.25 14.76
CA LEU A 42 -2.20 -0.89 13.85
C LEU A 42 -3.69 -1.26 13.76
N PRO A 43 -4.16 -1.76 12.60
CA PRO A 43 -3.49 -1.68 11.31
C PRO A 43 -3.32 -0.24 10.85
N ILE A 44 -2.26 0.02 10.07
CA ILE A 44 -2.03 1.34 9.49
C ILE A 44 -2.99 1.53 8.31
N ASP A 45 -3.63 2.68 8.22
CA ASP A 45 -4.56 3.06 7.15
C ASP A 45 -4.15 4.37 6.46
N GLU A 46 -4.96 4.84 5.52
CA GLU A 46 -4.69 6.03 4.74
C GLU A 46 -4.90 7.35 5.53
N GLU A 47 -5.48 7.30 6.72
CA GLU A 47 -5.59 8.46 7.61
C GLU A 47 -4.23 8.82 8.25
N TYR A 48 -3.30 7.88 8.26
CA TYR A 48 -1.94 8.17 8.68
C TYR A 48 -1.28 9.17 7.71
N PRO A 49 -0.85 10.35 8.21
CA PRO A 49 -0.42 11.48 7.37
C PRO A 49 0.91 11.22 6.74
N GLY A 50 1.31 10.26 6.19
CA GLY A 50 2.55 9.96 5.50
C GLY A 50 3.80 10.54 6.20
N ARG A 51 4.81 9.74 6.35
CA ARG A 51 6.07 10.11 6.98
C ARG A 51 7.25 9.57 6.16
N PRO A 52 7.59 10.23 5.05
CA PRO A 52 8.67 9.74 4.19
C PRO A 52 10.02 9.76 4.90
N GLU A 53 10.71 8.62 4.98
CA GLU A 53 12.01 8.45 5.63
C GLU A 53 13.16 8.24 4.62
N SER A 54 12.89 8.37 3.33
CA SER A 54 13.91 8.25 2.28
C SER A 54 13.62 9.22 1.14
N THR A 55 14.63 9.46 0.28
CA THR A 55 14.43 10.24 -0.94
C THR A 55 13.37 9.63 -1.85
N TYR A 56 13.27 8.31 -1.90
CA TYR A 56 12.24 7.62 -2.69
C TYR A 56 10.84 7.88 -2.11
N SER A 57 10.65 7.65 -0.82
CA SER A 57 9.36 7.87 -0.17
C SER A 57 8.95 9.35 -0.17
N LEU A 58 9.92 10.28 -0.07
CA LEU A 58 9.66 11.70 -0.23
C LEU A 58 9.12 12.02 -1.62
N VAL A 59 9.72 11.46 -2.67
CA VAL A 59 9.23 11.66 -4.04
C VAL A 59 7.82 11.12 -4.20
N LYS A 60 7.52 9.91 -3.68
CA LYS A 60 6.16 9.34 -3.71
C LYS A 60 5.16 10.21 -2.96
N HIS A 61 5.51 10.75 -1.81
CA HIS A 61 4.67 11.69 -1.06
C HIS A 61 4.40 12.98 -1.83
N LEU A 62 5.42 13.52 -2.52
CA LEU A 62 5.27 14.70 -3.37
C LEU A 62 4.39 14.41 -4.61
N GLU A 63 4.47 13.22 -5.19
CA GLU A 63 3.59 12.77 -6.27
C GLU A 63 2.11 12.73 -5.81
N GLU A 64 1.82 12.25 -4.60
CA GLU A 64 0.47 12.29 -4.02
C GLU A 64 -0.02 13.74 -3.80
N THR A 65 0.87 14.62 -3.32
CA THR A 65 0.56 16.03 -3.16
C THR A 65 0.26 16.68 -4.51
N MET A 66 1.07 16.40 -5.52
CA MET A 66 0.88 16.89 -6.88
C MET A 66 -0.44 16.40 -7.48
N ALA A 67 -0.77 15.12 -7.34
CA ALA A 67 -2.03 14.55 -7.81
C ALA A 67 -3.25 15.27 -7.20
N ARG A 68 -3.20 15.56 -5.89
CA ARG A 68 -4.24 16.33 -5.19
C ARG A 68 -4.42 17.73 -5.79
N GLU A 69 -3.34 18.42 -6.10
CA GLU A 69 -3.43 19.75 -6.70
C GLU A 69 -3.98 19.71 -8.13
N PHE A 70 -3.57 18.73 -8.94
CA PHE A 70 -4.11 18.56 -10.29
C PHE A 70 -5.62 18.32 -10.30
N THR A 71 -6.12 17.48 -9.39
CA THR A 71 -7.58 17.23 -9.27
C THR A 71 -8.33 18.41 -8.67
N ARG A 72 -7.71 19.24 -7.83
CA ARG A 72 -8.29 20.48 -7.35
C ARG A 72 -8.46 21.50 -8.48
N TRP A 73 -7.56 21.51 -9.46
CA TRP A 73 -7.66 22.42 -10.63
C TRP A 73 -8.69 21.95 -11.67
N ASP A 74 -8.94 20.64 -11.75
CA ASP A 74 -9.95 20.04 -12.62
C ASP A 74 -10.77 19.00 -11.81
N PRO A 75 -11.97 19.39 -11.32
CA PRO A 75 -12.81 18.49 -10.52
C PRO A 75 -13.34 17.25 -11.26
N GLN A 76 -13.23 17.21 -12.58
CA GLN A 76 -13.59 16.04 -13.38
C GLN A 76 -12.44 15.04 -13.53
N LEU A 77 -11.24 15.44 -13.12
CA LEU A 77 -10.06 14.58 -13.18
C LEU A 77 -10.10 13.57 -12.02
N LYS A 78 -9.83 12.34 -12.32
CA LYS A 78 -9.54 11.26 -11.36
C LYS A 78 -8.05 10.95 -11.40
N ILE A 79 -7.39 11.02 -10.26
CA ILE A 79 -6.02 10.52 -10.09
C ILE A 79 -5.98 9.70 -8.82
N PHE A 80 -5.85 8.38 -8.95
CA PHE A 80 -5.74 7.47 -7.81
C PHE A 80 -4.31 6.95 -7.66
N GLY A 81 -3.76 7.10 -6.45
CA GLY A 81 -2.47 6.56 -6.06
C GLY A 81 -2.64 5.23 -5.33
N LEU A 82 -1.99 4.19 -5.81
CA LEU A 82 -1.96 2.88 -5.16
C LEU A 82 -0.66 2.74 -4.38
N ARG A 83 -0.73 2.77 -3.04
CA ARG A 83 0.38 2.51 -2.13
C ARG A 83 0.62 1.01 -2.08
N PHE A 84 1.29 0.49 -3.10
CA PHE A 84 1.63 -0.92 -3.15
C PHE A 84 2.55 -1.31 -2.01
N SER A 85 2.20 -2.40 -1.35
CA SER A 85 3.11 -3.15 -0.50
C SER A 85 4.17 -3.86 -1.35
N ASN A 86 5.04 -4.61 -0.72
CA ASN A 86 6.12 -5.31 -1.42
C ASN A 86 5.55 -6.31 -2.42
N VAL A 87 5.64 -6.00 -3.70
CA VAL A 87 5.08 -6.84 -4.77
C VAL A 87 5.88 -8.12 -4.92
N MET A 88 5.19 -9.24 -4.92
CA MET A 88 5.72 -10.59 -4.98
C MET A 88 5.07 -11.38 -6.11
N ASP A 89 5.85 -12.24 -6.73
CA ASP A 89 5.35 -13.30 -7.61
C ASP A 89 5.23 -14.62 -6.83
N PRO A 90 4.44 -15.61 -7.32
CA PRO A 90 4.30 -16.91 -6.64
C PRO A 90 5.63 -17.63 -6.35
N GLU A 91 6.64 -17.38 -7.17
CA GLU A 91 7.99 -17.93 -7.00
C GLU A 91 8.70 -17.36 -5.76
N ASP A 92 8.34 -16.16 -5.32
CA ASP A 92 8.91 -15.51 -4.14
C ASP A 92 8.42 -16.12 -2.84
N TYR A 93 7.28 -16.82 -2.85
CA TYR A 93 6.71 -17.45 -1.66
C TYR A 93 7.61 -18.51 -1.02
N ALA A 94 8.47 -19.13 -1.81
CA ALA A 94 9.48 -20.05 -1.32
C ALA A 94 10.45 -19.44 -0.29
N LYS A 95 10.55 -18.10 -0.26
CA LYS A 95 11.40 -17.33 0.67
C LYS A 95 10.71 -17.03 2.00
N PHE A 96 9.37 -17.14 2.07
CA PHE A 96 8.62 -16.70 3.24
C PHE A 96 8.95 -17.46 4.52
N PRO A 97 9.23 -18.79 4.51
CA PRO A 97 9.69 -19.47 5.70
C PRO A 97 10.98 -18.90 6.29
N GLU A 98 11.85 -18.29 5.47
CA GLU A 98 13.07 -17.64 5.96
C GLU A 98 12.75 -16.38 6.77
N TYR A 99 11.64 -15.69 6.45
CA TYR A 99 11.21 -14.49 7.17
C TYR A 99 10.75 -14.81 8.59
N ASP A 100 10.23 -15.99 8.84
CA ASP A 100 9.78 -16.44 10.16
C ASP A 100 10.89 -16.87 11.11
N THR A 101 12.13 -16.97 10.64
CA THR A 101 13.28 -17.30 11.50
C THR A 101 13.49 -16.25 12.60
N ASP A 102 13.20 -14.98 12.30
CA ASP A 102 13.18 -13.89 13.26
C ASP A 102 12.03 -12.92 12.88
N PRO A 103 11.10 -12.57 13.79
CA PRO A 103 10.02 -11.62 13.52
C PRO A 103 10.53 -10.26 13.03
N LYS A 104 11.76 -9.86 13.38
CA LYS A 104 12.39 -8.63 12.90
C LYS A 104 12.63 -8.59 11.39
N ASN A 105 12.74 -9.75 10.72
CA ASN A 105 13.09 -9.82 9.30
C ASN A 105 12.14 -9.02 8.42
N ARG A 106 10.84 -8.96 8.77
CA ARG A 106 9.82 -8.23 8.00
C ARG A 106 9.07 -7.17 8.81
N ARG A 107 9.57 -6.85 10.02
CA ARG A 107 9.04 -5.76 10.84
C ARG A 107 8.98 -4.43 10.09
N TRP A 108 9.97 -4.19 9.25
CA TRP A 108 10.16 -2.94 8.53
C TRP A 108 8.98 -2.51 7.66
N ASN A 109 8.11 -3.42 7.24
CA ASN A 109 6.86 -3.14 6.52
C ASN A 109 5.65 -3.83 7.14
N ALA A 110 5.68 -4.06 8.45
CA ALA A 110 4.59 -4.71 9.18
C ALA A 110 4.17 -6.06 8.57
N TRP A 111 5.14 -6.84 8.12
CA TRP A 111 4.98 -8.16 7.45
C TRP A 111 4.04 -8.14 6.23
N GLY A 112 3.88 -6.98 5.61
CA GLY A 112 3.03 -6.81 4.43
C GLY A 112 3.66 -7.37 3.14
N TYR A 113 2.81 -7.72 2.19
CA TYR A 113 3.14 -8.06 0.81
C TYR A 113 1.92 -7.85 -0.08
N ILE A 114 2.09 -7.98 -1.38
CA ILE A 114 1.02 -8.03 -2.37
C ILE A 114 1.42 -8.98 -3.50
N ASP A 115 0.55 -9.94 -3.84
CA ASP A 115 0.70 -10.75 -5.06
C ASP A 115 0.50 -9.85 -6.29
N ALA A 116 1.37 -9.99 -7.28
CA ALA A 116 1.33 -9.19 -8.50
C ALA A 116 -0.03 -9.29 -9.24
N ARG A 117 -0.71 -10.45 -9.14
CA ARG A 117 -2.03 -10.68 -9.73
C ARG A 117 -3.11 -9.85 -9.03
N ASP A 118 -3.08 -9.79 -7.70
CA ASP A 118 -4.01 -8.97 -6.90
C ASP A 118 -3.66 -7.48 -6.97
N GLY A 119 -2.39 -7.16 -7.10
CA GLY A 119 -1.96 -5.80 -7.46
C GLY A 119 -2.57 -5.36 -8.80
N SER A 120 -2.62 -6.25 -9.79
CA SER A 120 -3.25 -5.99 -11.09
C SER A 120 -4.77 -5.83 -10.97
N GLN A 121 -5.43 -6.64 -10.11
CA GLN A 121 -6.85 -6.46 -9.77
C GLN A 121 -7.11 -5.06 -9.21
N ALA A 122 -6.29 -4.60 -8.26
CA ALA A 122 -6.44 -3.27 -7.67
C ALA A 122 -6.33 -2.14 -8.71
N ILE A 123 -5.39 -2.25 -9.67
CA ILE A 123 -5.27 -1.30 -10.79
C ILE A 123 -6.55 -1.28 -11.63
N LEU A 124 -7.05 -2.44 -12.02
CA LEU A 124 -8.27 -2.56 -12.83
C LEU A 124 -9.47 -1.94 -12.10
N LYS A 125 -9.69 -2.32 -10.84
CA LYS A 125 -10.76 -1.78 -10.00
C LYS A 125 -10.67 -0.25 -9.84
N ALA A 126 -9.47 0.29 -9.66
CA ALA A 126 -9.26 1.72 -9.59
C ALA A 126 -9.56 2.43 -10.93
N LEU A 127 -9.23 1.81 -12.07
CA LEU A 127 -9.57 2.34 -13.40
C LEU A 127 -11.07 2.31 -13.68
N GLU A 128 -11.77 1.25 -13.25
CA GLU A 128 -13.21 1.07 -13.45
C GLU A 128 -14.08 1.94 -12.52
N SER A 129 -13.53 2.48 -11.45
CA SER A 129 -14.26 3.33 -10.52
C SER A 129 -14.75 4.61 -11.19
N ASP A 130 -16.02 4.98 -10.97
CA ASP A 130 -16.63 6.23 -11.46
C ASP A 130 -16.32 7.45 -10.57
N ALA A 131 -15.62 7.28 -9.45
CA ALA A 131 -15.26 8.38 -8.58
C ALA A 131 -14.29 9.35 -9.26
N THR A 132 -14.33 10.61 -8.85
CA THR A 132 -13.43 11.67 -9.34
C THR A 132 -12.60 12.24 -8.19
N GLY A 133 -11.63 13.08 -8.51
CA GLY A 133 -10.75 13.68 -7.52
C GLY A 133 -9.52 12.83 -7.23
N PHE A 134 -8.87 13.14 -6.12
CA PHE A 134 -7.68 12.43 -5.68
C PHE A 134 -7.99 11.50 -4.52
N GLU A 135 -7.59 10.24 -4.66
CA GLU A 135 -7.63 9.26 -3.58
C GLU A 135 -6.33 8.45 -3.56
N VAL A 136 -5.94 7.99 -2.37
CA VAL A 136 -4.88 7.00 -2.19
C VAL A 136 -5.46 5.75 -1.54
N PHE A 137 -4.91 4.59 -1.90
CA PHE A 137 -5.30 3.30 -1.38
C PHE A 137 -4.08 2.48 -1.02
N ILE A 138 -4.06 1.92 0.18
CA ILE A 138 -3.11 0.86 0.52
C ILE A 138 -3.54 -0.41 -0.21
N VAL A 139 -2.60 -1.02 -0.92
CA VAL A 139 -2.79 -2.24 -1.68
C VAL A 139 -1.81 -3.29 -1.18
N ALA A 140 -2.33 -4.20 -0.37
CA ALA A 140 -1.62 -5.32 0.23
C ALA A 140 -2.50 -6.57 0.15
N GLU A 141 -1.92 -7.74 0.45
CA GLU A 141 -2.69 -8.94 0.68
C GLU A 141 -3.55 -8.83 1.95
N ALA A 142 -4.52 -9.75 2.09
CA ALA A 142 -5.37 -9.81 3.26
C ALA A 142 -4.62 -10.33 4.50
N ASP A 143 -3.50 -10.98 4.30
CA ASP A 143 -2.69 -11.63 5.34
C ASP A 143 -1.23 -11.12 5.35
N THR A 144 -0.48 -11.59 6.35
CA THR A 144 0.95 -11.30 6.50
C THR A 144 1.82 -12.40 5.87
N VAL A 145 3.10 -12.08 5.59
CA VAL A 145 4.12 -13.06 5.14
C VAL A 145 4.56 -14.03 6.24
N SER A 146 4.11 -13.82 7.49
CA SER A 146 4.55 -14.59 8.65
C SER A 146 3.55 -15.69 9.04
N ASP A 147 4.05 -16.81 9.50
CA ASP A 147 3.27 -17.89 10.13
C ASP A 147 2.91 -17.62 11.58
N ARG A 148 3.58 -16.64 12.19
CA ARG A 148 3.30 -16.26 13.56
C ARG A 148 1.97 -15.52 13.66
N PRO A 149 1.15 -15.83 14.67
CA PRO A 149 -0.06 -15.05 14.94
C PRO A 149 0.24 -13.56 15.16
N ASN A 150 -0.63 -12.70 14.70
CA ASN A 150 -0.50 -11.24 14.87
C ASN A 150 -0.30 -10.83 16.34
N VAL A 151 -0.94 -11.54 17.28
CA VAL A 151 -0.78 -11.25 18.71
C VAL A 151 0.68 -11.43 19.17
N GLU A 152 1.39 -12.41 18.62
CA GLU A 152 2.80 -12.64 18.94
C GLU A 152 3.70 -11.59 18.24
N LEU A 153 3.45 -11.31 16.96
CA LEU A 153 4.20 -10.32 16.19
C LEU A 153 4.11 -8.92 16.80
N VAL A 154 2.90 -8.50 17.14
CA VAL A 154 2.65 -7.18 17.72
C VAL A 154 3.24 -7.10 19.13
N ALA A 155 3.09 -8.12 19.97
CA ALA A 155 3.66 -8.14 21.30
C ALA A 155 5.20 -8.11 21.29
N ALA A 156 5.83 -8.75 20.30
CA ALA A 156 7.28 -8.80 20.18
C ALA A 156 7.90 -7.52 19.63
N GLU A 157 7.27 -6.93 18.61
CA GLU A 157 7.91 -5.89 17.80
C GLU A 157 7.24 -4.50 17.89
N TYR A 158 5.99 -4.44 18.35
CA TYR A 158 5.20 -3.21 18.52
C TYR A 158 4.43 -3.18 19.85
N PRO A 159 5.09 -3.49 21.01
CA PRO A 159 4.39 -3.69 22.29
C PRO A 159 3.64 -2.45 22.78
N ASP A 160 4.10 -1.25 22.41
CA ASP A 160 3.52 0.02 22.86
C ASP A 160 2.60 0.66 21.81
N VAL A 161 2.41 -0.01 20.64
CA VAL A 161 1.58 0.52 19.56
C VAL A 161 0.11 0.13 19.78
N PRO A 162 -0.82 1.10 19.84
CA PRO A 162 -2.24 0.80 20.02
C PRO A 162 -2.81 0.06 18.81
N VAL A 163 -3.59 -0.98 19.08
CA VAL A 163 -4.35 -1.72 18.08
C VAL A 163 -5.77 -1.17 18.03
N LYS A 164 -6.16 -0.58 16.90
CA LYS A 164 -7.45 0.14 16.74
C LYS A 164 -8.66 -0.76 16.52
N ARG A 165 -8.44 -2.00 16.08
CA ARG A 165 -9.51 -2.99 15.89
C ARG A 165 -9.01 -4.38 16.24
N GLU A 166 -9.93 -5.30 16.48
CA GLU A 166 -9.59 -6.71 16.60
C GLU A 166 -8.89 -7.19 15.33
N LEU A 167 -7.80 -7.90 15.49
CA LEU A 167 -7.00 -8.51 14.43
C LEU A 167 -7.28 -10.00 14.39
N GLY A 168 -7.58 -10.51 13.21
CA GLY A 168 -7.52 -11.95 12.96
C GLY A 168 -6.10 -12.48 13.15
N GLU A 169 -5.98 -13.80 13.19
CA GLU A 169 -4.72 -14.48 13.52
C GLU A 169 -3.56 -14.05 12.62
N HIS A 170 -3.86 -13.83 11.35
CA HIS A 170 -2.86 -13.45 10.33
C HIS A 170 -3.26 -12.25 9.46
N ASP A 171 -4.25 -11.47 9.87
CA ASP A 171 -4.69 -10.29 9.11
C ASP A 171 -3.52 -9.37 8.78
N THR A 172 -3.56 -8.77 7.61
CA THR A 172 -2.60 -7.72 7.26
C THR A 172 -2.63 -6.56 8.26
N LEU A 173 -1.46 -6.05 8.61
CA LEU A 173 -1.31 -4.86 9.46
C LEU A 173 -1.23 -3.55 8.64
N LEU A 174 -1.39 -3.66 7.31
CA LEU A 174 -1.59 -2.56 6.37
C LEU A 174 -3.07 -2.61 5.93
N SER A 175 -3.91 -1.73 6.47
CA SER A 175 -5.35 -1.81 6.23
C SER A 175 -5.70 -1.63 4.75
N ILE A 176 -6.38 -2.62 4.18
CA ILE A 176 -6.94 -2.58 2.83
C ILE A 176 -8.44 -2.25 2.84
N ASP A 177 -8.99 -1.88 3.98
CA ASP A 177 -10.44 -1.67 4.17
C ASP A 177 -10.99 -0.56 3.28
N LYS A 178 -10.21 0.49 3.03
CA LYS A 178 -10.58 1.57 2.12
C LYS A 178 -10.66 1.08 0.67
N ALA A 179 -9.67 0.33 0.22
CA ALA A 179 -9.65 -0.25 -1.12
C ALA A 179 -10.83 -1.23 -1.31
N ARG A 180 -11.11 -2.07 -0.32
CA ARG A 180 -12.29 -2.95 -0.31
C ARG A 180 -13.58 -2.18 -0.47
N ARG A 181 -13.79 -1.18 0.38
CA ARG A 181 -15.05 -0.42 0.42
C ARG A 181 -15.29 0.44 -0.83
N LEU A 182 -14.26 1.11 -1.34
CA LEU A 182 -14.42 2.10 -2.41
C LEU A 182 -14.14 1.57 -3.80
N LEU A 183 -13.28 0.55 -3.92
CA LEU A 183 -12.92 -0.04 -5.21
C LEU A 183 -13.52 -1.43 -5.41
N GLY A 184 -13.98 -2.10 -4.35
CA GLY A 184 -14.31 -3.52 -4.40
C GLY A 184 -13.07 -4.40 -4.60
N TYR A 185 -11.94 -3.96 -4.05
CA TYR A 185 -10.71 -4.75 -4.03
C TYR A 185 -10.86 -5.95 -3.12
N GLU A 186 -10.61 -7.15 -3.62
CA GLU A 186 -10.64 -8.41 -2.88
C GLU A 186 -9.49 -9.28 -3.33
N PRO A 187 -8.37 -9.30 -2.60
CA PRO A 187 -7.23 -10.15 -2.93
C PRO A 187 -7.62 -11.63 -2.88
N GLN A 188 -7.12 -12.40 -3.84
CA GLN A 188 -7.52 -13.79 -4.08
C GLN A 188 -6.36 -14.78 -3.93
N HIS A 189 -5.15 -14.30 -3.72
CA HIS A 189 -3.93 -15.11 -3.81
C HIS A 189 -3.10 -15.01 -2.54
N SER A 190 -3.45 -15.82 -1.53
CA SER A 190 -2.59 -15.96 -0.34
C SER A 190 -1.40 -16.88 -0.63
N TRP A 191 -0.21 -16.50 -0.15
CA TRP A 191 0.94 -17.42 -0.13
C TRP A 191 0.68 -18.70 0.66
N ARG A 192 -0.28 -18.65 1.60
CA ARG A 192 -0.68 -19.82 2.40
C ARG A 192 -1.34 -20.91 1.57
N ASP A 193 -1.93 -20.55 0.42
CA ASP A 193 -2.53 -21.52 -0.51
C ASP A 193 -1.47 -22.30 -1.30
N HIS A 194 -0.21 -21.85 -1.26
CA HIS A 194 0.93 -22.45 -1.96
C HIS A 194 1.84 -23.29 -1.04
N ARG A 195 1.42 -23.54 0.19
CA ARG A 195 2.14 -24.44 1.08
C ARG A 195 2.01 -25.87 0.62
N ALA A 196 3.16 -26.56 0.48
CA ALA A 196 3.22 -27.99 0.22
C ALA A 196 2.98 -28.80 1.50
#